data_a93f9cd57f242c5fd12e07a591dc630f
#
_entry.id   a93f9cd57f242c5fd12e07a591dc630f
#
_cell.length_a   1.000
_cell.length_b   1.000
_cell.length_c   1.000
_cell.angle_alpha   90.00
_cell.angle_beta   90.00
_cell.angle_gamma   90.00
#
_symmetry.space_group_name_H-M   'P 1'
#
loop_
_entity.id
_entity.type
_entity.pdbx_description
1 polymer ?
#
loop_
_entity_poly.entity_id
_entity_poly.type
_entity_poly.pdbx_seq_one_letter_code
_entity_poly.pdbx_strand_id
1 'polypeptide(L)'
;RDLVRSRGLGDVYKRQDNKVGFSERANVPIEPRLSMQWFLKYPCVKEAADAVAGGDITFRPARWAKTYAHWLENIQDWCISRQLWWGHRIPVWYRKDKAEELRNAPALDASALEQGFLYVGTEPPADPENWTQDSDVMDTWFSSWLWPFSTMDDETRAKFYPTTDLVTGPDIIFFWVARMIMAGYRFQHDKPFSNVFFTSIIRDKIGRKMSKSLGNSPDPLDLIANYGADGLRFGLMRIAPTGTDVRFDENQIGEGRNFANKLYNATRFRLMQGAAEEDAAPHYSPVHISIISKLKQLHADVEKALADYEFNALIQNLYQFFWNEYCDRFLEAVKGDLRDGADPAARAATLTTMDTVLRHYLALLHPVMPHITEELWASLGFADANGGLPLMRTPLPSADGLLAGLDETRITLANTQAAALYETANKARNLKAEYDLSNNKNVSFILKTTHDVPLDI
;
A
#
# COMPACT_ATOMS: atom_id res chain seq x y z
N ARG A 1 -17.61 -0.39 -57.93
CA ARG A 1 -17.77 -0.83 -58.13
C ARG A 1 -17.42 -1.23 -58.95
N ASP A 2 -17.15 -1.60 -59.22
CA ASP A 2 -16.66 -1.81 -60.04
C ASP A 2 -16.19 -2.89 -60.48
N LEU A 3 -15.84 -3.56 -60.10
CA LEU A 3 -15.43 -4.72 -60.40
C LEU A 3 -16.41 -5.45 -60.72
N VAL A 4 -17.10 -5.13 -60.66
CA VAL A 4 -17.97 -5.59 -60.85
C VAL A 4 -18.47 -6.18 -61.65
N ARG A 5 -18.16 -5.87 -62.43
CA ARG A 5 -18.38 -6.20 -63.22
C ARG A 5 -17.60 -7.22 -63.50
N SER A 6 -16.93 -7.59 -63.20
CA SER A 6 -16.40 -8.25 -62.27
C SER A 6 -16.06 -7.71 -61.18
N ARG A 7 -16.87 -7.34 -61.25
CA ARG A 7 -17.41 -6.63 -60.69
C ARG A 7 -17.29 -6.92 -59.27
N GLY A 8 -17.44 -7.95 -58.82
CA GLY A 8 -17.15 -8.33 -57.50
C GLY A 8 -15.73 -7.99 -57.06
N LEU A 9 -14.82 -7.77 -57.97
CA LEU A 9 -13.46 -7.36 -57.65
C LEU A 9 -13.32 -5.85 -57.30
N GLY A 10 -14.32 -5.01 -57.56
CA GLY A 10 -14.26 -3.61 -57.28
C GLY A 10 -14.10 -3.31 -55.80
N ASP A 11 -14.73 -4.10 -54.97
CA ASP A 11 -14.68 -3.92 -53.51
C ASP A 11 -13.38 -4.45 -52.90
N VAL A 12 -12.65 -5.33 -53.60
CA VAL A 12 -11.35 -5.84 -53.14
C VAL A 12 -10.32 -4.73 -52.99
N TYR A 13 -10.47 -3.66 -53.75
CA TYR A 13 -9.56 -2.51 -53.73
C TYR A 13 -10.04 -1.35 -52.85
N LYS A 14 -11.13 -1.56 -52.12
CA LYS A 14 -11.60 -0.56 -51.17
C LYS A 14 -10.58 -0.39 -50.04
N ARG A 15 -10.11 0.81 -49.84
CA ARG A 15 -9.19 1.12 -48.75
C ARG A 15 -9.84 0.82 -47.41
N GLN A 16 -9.18 0.02 -46.61
CA GLN A 16 -9.59 -0.29 -45.25
C GLN A 16 -8.42 0.02 -44.33
N ASP A 17 -8.74 0.62 -43.18
CA ASP A 17 -7.75 0.81 -42.14
C ASP A 17 -7.45 -0.54 -41.48
N ASN A 18 -6.22 -1.00 -41.59
CA ASN A 18 -5.76 -2.23 -40.99
C ASN A 18 -4.73 -1.94 -39.90
N LYS A 19 -4.98 -2.48 -38.72
CA LYS A 19 -4.04 -2.36 -37.58
C LYS A 19 -3.03 -3.48 -37.65
N VAL A 20 -1.80 -3.14 -37.93
CA VAL A 20 -0.68 -4.09 -37.91
C VAL A 20 -0.04 -4.05 -36.53
N GLY A 21 0.15 -5.23 -35.91
CA GLY A 21 0.88 -5.35 -34.66
C GLY A 21 2.38 -5.09 -34.86
N PHE A 22 3.00 -4.45 -33.91
CA PHE A 22 4.44 -4.20 -33.85
C PHE A 22 5.05 -4.84 -32.61
N SER A 23 6.27 -5.38 -32.75
CA SER A 23 7.06 -5.84 -31.63
C SER A 23 7.45 -4.66 -30.75
N GLU A 24 7.09 -4.71 -29.47
CA GLU A 24 7.44 -3.66 -28.50
C GLU A 24 8.96 -3.46 -28.34
N ARG A 25 9.75 -4.50 -28.59
CA ARG A 25 11.21 -4.46 -28.39
C ARG A 25 11.97 -4.10 -29.65
N ALA A 26 11.54 -4.61 -30.81
CA ALA A 26 12.26 -4.43 -32.07
C ALA A 26 11.64 -3.31 -32.92
N ASN A 27 10.44 -2.85 -32.62
CA ASN A 27 9.67 -1.85 -33.38
C ASN A 27 9.54 -2.19 -34.86
N VAL A 28 9.32 -3.48 -35.15
CA VAL A 28 9.06 -4.01 -36.48
C VAL A 28 7.68 -4.66 -36.55
N PRO A 29 7.04 -4.70 -37.74
CA PRO A 29 5.77 -5.41 -37.88
C PRO A 29 5.93 -6.89 -37.51
N ILE A 30 4.93 -7.44 -36.83
CA ILE A 30 4.87 -8.86 -36.52
C ILE A 30 3.99 -9.58 -37.55
N GLU A 31 4.44 -10.79 -37.97
CA GLU A 31 3.69 -11.63 -38.88
C GLU A 31 3.23 -12.92 -38.17
N PRO A 32 1.96 -13.32 -38.30
CA PRO A 32 1.48 -14.59 -37.75
C PRO A 32 2.23 -15.77 -38.37
N ARG A 33 2.76 -16.65 -37.53
CA ARG A 33 3.43 -17.88 -37.93
C ARG A 33 2.94 -19.06 -37.09
N LEU A 34 2.61 -20.14 -37.70
CA LEU A 34 2.31 -21.40 -37.02
C LEU A 34 3.62 -22.09 -36.61
N SER A 35 3.69 -22.52 -35.36
CA SER A 35 4.76 -23.35 -34.83
C SER A 35 4.21 -24.24 -33.70
N MET A 36 4.92 -25.34 -33.43
CA MET A 36 4.59 -26.18 -32.29
C MET A 36 4.78 -25.38 -31.01
N GLN A 37 3.83 -25.50 -30.09
CA GLN A 37 3.82 -24.81 -28.82
C GLN A 37 3.40 -25.76 -27.71
N TRP A 38 3.91 -25.54 -26.50
CA TRP A 38 3.46 -26.22 -25.29
C TRP A 38 2.29 -25.49 -24.65
N PHE A 39 1.21 -26.23 -24.38
CA PHE A 39 0.02 -25.73 -23.71
C PHE A 39 -0.19 -26.45 -22.40
N LEU A 40 -0.48 -25.70 -21.34
CA LEU A 40 -0.90 -26.22 -20.05
C LEU A 40 -2.43 -26.13 -19.96
N LYS A 41 -3.06 -27.27 -19.71
CA LYS A 41 -4.44 -27.29 -19.26
C LYS A 41 -4.45 -26.95 -17.77
N TYR A 42 -5.11 -25.86 -17.43
CA TYR A 42 -5.08 -25.36 -16.05
C TYR A 42 -5.60 -26.36 -15.03
N PRO A 43 -4.86 -26.67 -13.96
CA PRO A 43 -5.33 -27.48 -12.86
C PRO A 43 -6.18 -26.67 -11.87
N CYS A 44 -7.02 -27.34 -11.10
CA CYS A 44 -7.70 -26.77 -9.93
C CYS A 44 -8.46 -25.45 -10.19
N VAL A 45 -9.04 -25.31 -11.39
CA VAL A 45 -9.81 -24.11 -11.78
C VAL A 45 -11.05 -23.93 -10.88
N LYS A 46 -11.73 -25.03 -10.58
CA LYS A 46 -12.94 -25.00 -9.74
C LYS A 46 -12.59 -24.61 -8.31
N GLU A 47 -11.58 -25.23 -7.72
CA GLU A 47 -11.11 -24.95 -6.35
C GLU A 47 -10.69 -23.49 -6.23
N ALA A 48 -9.99 -22.96 -7.25
CA ALA A 48 -9.57 -21.57 -7.30
C ALA A 48 -10.76 -20.59 -7.41
N ALA A 49 -11.82 -20.96 -8.12
CA ALA A 49 -13.04 -20.17 -8.19
C ALA A 49 -13.82 -20.20 -6.87
N ASP A 50 -14.00 -21.40 -6.31
CA ASP A 50 -14.74 -21.61 -5.08
C ASP A 50 -14.09 -20.91 -3.89
N ALA A 51 -12.75 -20.88 -3.81
CA ALA A 51 -12.02 -20.21 -2.74
C ALA A 51 -12.28 -18.70 -2.66
N VAL A 52 -12.41 -18.03 -3.79
CA VAL A 52 -12.73 -16.59 -3.82
C VAL A 52 -14.23 -16.36 -3.64
N ALA A 53 -15.07 -17.19 -4.25
CA ALA A 53 -16.51 -17.08 -4.10
C ALA A 53 -17.00 -17.41 -2.68
N GLY A 54 -16.35 -18.36 -2.01
CA GLY A 54 -16.64 -18.77 -0.63
C GLY A 54 -16.03 -17.85 0.44
N GLY A 55 -15.12 -16.98 0.06
CA GLY A 55 -14.46 -16.04 0.98
C GLY A 55 -13.20 -16.60 1.68
N ASP A 56 -12.72 -17.79 1.31
CA ASP A 56 -11.46 -18.33 1.79
C ASP A 56 -10.28 -17.47 1.36
N ILE A 57 -10.40 -16.84 0.20
CA ILE A 57 -9.48 -15.82 -0.29
C ILE A 57 -10.28 -14.54 -0.53
N THR A 58 -9.93 -13.48 0.18
CA THR A 58 -10.62 -12.19 0.09
C THR A 58 -9.88 -11.24 -0.85
N PHE A 59 -10.57 -10.71 -1.86
CA PHE A 59 -10.03 -9.68 -2.75
C PHE A 59 -10.38 -8.27 -2.26
N ARG A 60 -9.39 -7.41 -2.20
CA ARG A 60 -9.54 -6.01 -1.79
C ARG A 60 -9.01 -5.06 -2.89
N PRO A 61 -9.88 -4.24 -3.51
CA PRO A 61 -11.33 -4.15 -3.31
C PRO A 61 -12.10 -5.34 -3.90
N ALA A 62 -13.25 -5.65 -3.29
CA ALA A 62 -14.08 -6.82 -3.60
C ALA A 62 -14.57 -6.90 -5.07
N ARG A 63 -14.63 -5.77 -5.77
CA ARG A 63 -15.04 -5.74 -7.20
C ARG A 63 -14.20 -6.64 -8.11
N TRP A 64 -12.94 -6.89 -7.77
CA TRP A 64 -12.06 -7.75 -8.56
C TRP A 64 -12.44 -9.22 -8.51
N ALA A 65 -13.18 -9.66 -7.49
CA ALA A 65 -13.69 -11.03 -7.42
C ALA A 65 -14.63 -11.37 -8.61
N LYS A 66 -15.45 -10.40 -9.03
CA LYS A 66 -16.32 -10.58 -10.20
C LYS A 66 -15.54 -10.72 -11.50
N THR A 67 -14.50 -9.90 -11.68
CA THR A 67 -13.62 -9.96 -12.86
C THR A 67 -12.84 -11.28 -12.91
N TYR A 68 -12.37 -11.73 -11.74
CA TYR A 68 -11.68 -13.01 -11.57
C TYR A 68 -12.59 -14.21 -11.91
N ALA A 69 -13.80 -14.26 -11.36
CA ALA A 69 -14.75 -15.31 -11.62
C ALA A 69 -15.09 -15.43 -13.12
N HIS A 70 -15.37 -14.30 -13.78
CA HIS A 70 -15.69 -14.28 -15.20
C HIS A 70 -14.50 -14.79 -16.08
N TRP A 71 -13.27 -14.51 -15.69
CA TRP A 71 -12.11 -15.03 -16.40
C TRP A 71 -11.98 -16.55 -16.24
N LEU A 72 -12.19 -17.09 -15.04
CA LEU A 72 -12.14 -18.53 -14.78
C LEU A 72 -13.24 -19.31 -15.50
N GLU A 73 -14.44 -18.73 -15.63
CA GLU A 73 -15.54 -19.32 -16.39
C GLU A 73 -15.21 -19.51 -17.87
N ASN A 74 -14.32 -18.67 -18.42
CA ASN A 74 -13.96 -18.64 -19.83
C ASN A 74 -12.48 -18.99 -20.07
N ILE A 75 -11.83 -19.64 -19.11
CA ILE A 75 -10.40 -19.90 -19.15
C ILE A 75 -10.02 -20.81 -20.35
N GLN A 76 -8.96 -20.41 -21.05
CA GLN A 76 -8.40 -21.17 -22.17
C GLN A 76 -7.04 -21.73 -21.77
N ASP A 77 -6.64 -22.86 -22.41
CA ASP A 77 -5.33 -23.46 -22.16
C ASP A 77 -4.20 -22.45 -22.35
N TRP A 78 -3.22 -22.51 -21.48
CA TRP A 78 -2.13 -21.55 -21.44
C TRP A 78 -0.95 -22.00 -22.28
N CYS A 79 -0.62 -21.26 -23.34
CA CYS A 79 0.62 -21.44 -24.04
C CYS A 79 1.81 -21.05 -23.15
N ILE A 80 2.61 -21.99 -22.74
CA ILE A 80 3.72 -21.81 -21.80
C ILE A 80 5.08 -21.69 -22.46
N SER A 81 5.21 -22.00 -23.75
CA SER A 81 6.48 -21.92 -24.50
C SER A 81 6.73 -20.52 -25.06
N ARG A 82 7.99 -20.11 -25.07
CA ARG A 82 8.47 -18.83 -25.60
C ARG A 82 9.73 -19.05 -26.42
N GLN A 83 9.83 -18.40 -27.58
CA GLN A 83 10.98 -18.42 -28.47
C GLN A 83 11.93 -17.27 -28.11
N LEU A 84 12.64 -17.42 -26.97
CA LEU A 84 13.55 -16.42 -26.42
C LEU A 84 14.95 -17.02 -26.18
N TRP A 85 15.97 -16.18 -26.25
CA TRP A 85 17.35 -16.58 -25.92
C TRP A 85 17.57 -16.92 -24.45
N TRP A 86 16.85 -16.25 -23.57
CA TRP A 86 17.05 -16.33 -22.13
C TRP A 86 15.76 -16.74 -21.41
N GLY A 87 15.89 -17.69 -20.54
CA GLY A 87 14.79 -18.21 -19.73
C GLY A 87 15.03 -19.63 -19.25
N HIS A 88 14.07 -20.23 -18.60
CA HIS A 88 14.10 -21.63 -18.18
C HIS A 88 13.72 -22.50 -19.36
N ARG A 89 14.67 -23.24 -19.90
CA ARG A 89 14.42 -24.15 -21.03
C ARG A 89 13.39 -25.21 -20.65
N ILE A 90 12.51 -25.53 -21.59
CA ILE A 90 11.53 -26.59 -21.42
C ILE A 90 12.27 -27.90 -21.19
N PRO A 91 12.00 -28.64 -20.09
CA PRO A 91 12.75 -29.84 -19.71
C PRO A 91 12.23 -31.07 -20.46
N VAL A 92 12.10 -30.94 -21.77
CA VAL A 92 11.68 -32.02 -22.68
C VAL A 92 12.77 -32.28 -23.73
N TRP A 93 13.07 -33.55 -23.91
CA TRP A 93 14.09 -34.01 -24.82
C TRP A 93 13.46 -34.92 -25.89
N TYR A 94 13.79 -34.69 -27.12
CA TYR A 94 13.31 -35.45 -28.28
C TYR A 94 14.42 -36.39 -28.77
N ARG A 95 14.10 -37.61 -29.06
CA ARG A 95 15.04 -38.50 -29.75
C ARG A 95 15.37 -37.92 -31.12
N LYS A 96 16.66 -37.86 -31.49
CA LYS A 96 17.13 -37.24 -32.72
C LYS A 96 16.61 -37.95 -33.99
N ASP A 97 16.52 -39.28 -33.96
CA ASP A 97 15.98 -40.10 -35.02
C ASP A 97 14.46 -39.93 -35.24
N LYS A 98 13.75 -39.34 -34.29
CA LYS A 98 12.31 -39.06 -34.32
C LYS A 98 11.95 -37.58 -34.29
N ALA A 99 12.92 -36.69 -34.12
CA ALA A 99 12.69 -35.27 -33.88
C ALA A 99 11.89 -34.59 -35.01
N GLU A 100 12.11 -34.98 -36.27
CA GLU A 100 11.37 -34.41 -37.40
C GLU A 100 9.91 -34.90 -37.43
N GLU A 101 9.70 -36.18 -37.17
CA GLU A 101 8.38 -36.80 -37.08
C GLU A 101 7.55 -36.13 -35.95
N LEU A 102 8.14 -35.97 -34.76
CA LEU A 102 7.51 -35.38 -33.60
C LEU A 102 7.20 -33.88 -33.78
N ARG A 103 8.08 -33.12 -34.46
CA ARG A 103 7.85 -31.70 -34.76
C ARG A 103 6.73 -31.47 -35.79
N ASN A 104 6.49 -32.43 -36.64
CA ASN A 104 5.42 -32.36 -37.64
C ASN A 104 4.12 -33.04 -37.19
N ALA A 105 4.10 -33.65 -36.02
CA ALA A 105 2.91 -34.27 -35.49
C ALA A 105 1.85 -33.19 -35.16
N PRO A 106 0.56 -33.45 -35.41
CA PRO A 106 -0.51 -32.48 -35.10
C PRO A 106 -0.67 -32.22 -33.61
N ALA A 107 -0.26 -33.18 -32.77
CA ALA A 107 -0.16 -33.06 -31.33
C ALA A 107 0.83 -34.11 -30.79
N LEU A 108 1.48 -33.78 -29.69
CA LEU A 108 2.24 -34.74 -28.89
C LEU A 108 1.36 -35.20 -27.74
N ASP A 109 1.27 -36.49 -27.53
CA ASP A 109 0.48 -37.11 -26.46
C ASP A 109 1.35 -38.04 -25.58
N ALA A 110 0.74 -38.63 -24.57
CA ALA A 110 1.44 -39.55 -23.68
C ALA A 110 2.04 -40.76 -24.42
N SER A 111 1.55 -41.13 -25.58
CA SER A 111 2.08 -42.27 -26.33
C SER A 111 3.51 -42.05 -26.81
N ALA A 112 3.88 -40.82 -27.12
CA ALA A 112 5.26 -40.50 -27.52
C ALA A 112 6.26 -40.65 -26.35
N LEU A 113 5.80 -40.42 -25.14
CA LEU A 113 6.56 -40.66 -23.90
C LEU A 113 6.66 -42.17 -23.61
N GLU A 114 5.54 -42.90 -23.72
CA GLU A 114 5.48 -44.35 -23.52
C GLU A 114 6.33 -45.14 -24.54
N GLN A 115 6.40 -44.63 -25.75
CA GLN A 115 7.25 -45.20 -26.82
C GLN A 115 8.75 -44.82 -26.68
N GLY A 116 9.11 -44.02 -25.70
CA GLY A 116 10.48 -43.56 -25.47
C GLY A 116 11.01 -42.59 -26.49
N PHE A 117 10.14 -41.85 -27.20
CA PHE A 117 10.52 -40.81 -28.16
C PHE A 117 10.71 -39.45 -27.51
N LEU A 118 10.09 -39.26 -26.33
CA LEU A 118 10.23 -38.10 -25.45
C LEU A 118 10.82 -38.52 -24.12
N TYR A 119 11.61 -37.65 -23.53
CA TYR A 119 12.06 -37.74 -22.16
C TYR A 119 11.80 -36.42 -21.47
N VAL A 120 11.29 -36.45 -20.26
CA VAL A 120 11.01 -35.25 -19.44
C VAL A 120 11.93 -35.29 -18.21
N GLY A 121 12.81 -34.30 -18.11
CA GLY A 121 13.77 -34.19 -17.02
C GLY A 121 14.63 -32.94 -17.14
N THR A 122 15.06 -32.43 -15.99
CA THR A 122 15.95 -31.26 -15.92
C THR A 122 17.37 -31.58 -16.39
N GLU A 123 17.81 -32.81 -16.15
CA GLU A 123 19.09 -33.34 -16.63
C GLU A 123 18.91 -34.08 -17.96
N PRO A 124 19.94 -34.13 -18.80
CA PRO A 124 19.88 -34.90 -20.02
C PRO A 124 19.72 -36.41 -19.74
N PRO A 125 19.12 -37.18 -20.68
CA PRO A 125 19.06 -38.63 -20.61
C PRO A 125 20.46 -39.27 -20.56
N ALA A 126 20.52 -40.55 -20.17
CA ALA A 126 21.77 -41.28 -20.00
C ALA A 126 22.63 -41.43 -21.29
N ASP A 127 22.01 -41.28 -22.47
CA ASP A 127 22.64 -41.30 -23.81
C ASP A 127 22.41 -39.95 -24.55
N PRO A 128 22.93 -38.82 -23.99
CA PRO A 128 22.58 -37.45 -24.46
C PRO A 128 22.89 -37.18 -25.91
N GLU A 129 23.81 -37.92 -26.54
CA GLU A 129 24.13 -37.81 -27.93
C GLU A 129 22.98 -38.20 -28.85
N ASN A 130 22.02 -38.98 -28.38
CA ASN A 130 20.83 -39.40 -29.13
C ASN A 130 19.62 -38.49 -28.92
N TRP A 131 19.74 -37.45 -28.10
CA TRP A 131 18.65 -36.57 -27.72
C TRP A 131 18.92 -35.11 -28.08
N THR A 132 17.85 -34.34 -28.25
CA THR A 132 17.90 -32.91 -28.43
C THR A 132 16.84 -32.27 -27.50
N GLN A 133 17.29 -31.40 -26.63
CA GLN A 133 16.37 -30.65 -25.76
C GLN A 133 15.56 -29.66 -26.57
N ASP A 134 14.32 -29.42 -26.15
CA ASP A 134 13.46 -28.36 -26.68
C ASP A 134 14.22 -27.02 -26.65
N SER A 135 14.11 -26.25 -27.74
CA SER A 135 14.79 -24.97 -27.86
C SER A 135 14.05 -23.81 -27.15
N ASP A 136 12.79 -24.02 -26.88
CA ASP A 136 11.95 -23.00 -26.29
C ASP A 136 12.20 -22.89 -24.75
N VAL A 137 11.87 -21.73 -24.22
CA VAL A 137 11.88 -21.47 -22.77
C VAL A 137 10.47 -21.34 -22.25
N MET A 138 10.28 -21.54 -20.96
CA MET A 138 8.98 -21.38 -20.31
C MET A 138 8.62 -19.90 -20.14
N ASP A 139 7.34 -19.59 -20.21
CA ASP A 139 6.77 -18.30 -19.83
C ASP A 139 7.21 -17.94 -18.40
N THR A 140 7.58 -16.70 -18.20
CA THR A 140 7.98 -16.15 -16.88
C THR A 140 6.95 -16.48 -15.79
N TRP A 141 5.67 -16.42 -16.12
CA TRP A 141 4.59 -16.71 -15.17
C TRP A 141 4.51 -18.19 -14.79
N PHE A 142 5.08 -19.08 -15.58
CA PHE A 142 5.16 -20.51 -15.27
C PHE A 142 6.14 -20.83 -14.12
N SER A 143 7.15 -20.00 -13.93
CA SER A 143 8.02 -20.07 -12.74
C SER A 143 7.42 -19.29 -11.56
N SER A 144 6.93 -18.07 -11.83
CA SER A 144 6.47 -17.16 -10.77
C SER A 144 5.15 -17.56 -10.10
N TRP A 145 4.34 -18.46 -10.69
CA TRP A 145 3.17 -19.00 -10.00
C TRP A 145 3.51 -19.89 -8.80
N LEU A 146 4.75 -20.36 -8.72
CA LEU A 146 5.27 -21.15 -7.62
C LEU A 146 5.78 -20.29 -6.44
N TRP A 147 5.86 -18.97 -6.63
CA TRP A 147 6.46 -18.03 -5.67
C TRP A 147 6.03 -18.23 -4.22
N PRO A 148 4.73 -18.40 -3.89
CA PRO A 148 4.28 -18.43 -2.50
C PRO A 148 4.85 -19.59 -1.66
N PHE A 149 5.39 -20.62 -2.29
CA PHE A 149 5.93 -21.77 -1.59
C PHE A 149 7.36 -22.16 -2.01
N SER A 150 7.77 -21.90 -3.26
CA SER A 150 9.12 -22.28 -3.74
C SER A 150 10.23 -21.36 -3.23
N THR A 151 9.90 -20.20 -2.67
CA THR A 151 10.87 -19.25 -2.10
C THR A 151 11.15 -19.47 -0.63
N MET A 152 10.45 -20.41 0.00
CA MET A 152 10.57 -20.75 1.40
C MET A 152 11.16 -22.16 1.55
N ASP A 153 12.08 -22.34 2.51
CA ASP A 153 12.46 -23.66 2.98
C ASP A 153 11.31 -24.32 3.76
N ASP A 154 11.46 -25.58 4.10
CA ASP A 154 10.40 -26.36 4.72
C ASP A 154 9.97 -25.82 6.10
N GLU A 155 10.92 -25.31 6.91
CA GLU A 155 10.63 -24.72 8.21
C GLU A 155 9.87 -23.40 8.07
N THR A 156 10.34 -22.53 7.21
CA THR A 156 9.69 -21.24 6.91
C THR A 156 8.30 -21.46 6.32
N ARG A 157 8.16 -22.39 5.38
CA ARG A 157 6.88 -22.72 4.77
C ARG A 157 5.89 -23.29 5.78
N ALA A 158 6.32 -24.19 6.65
CA ALA A 158 5.46 -24.75 7.71
C ALA A 158 4.92 -23.68 8.66
N LYS A 159 5.64 -22.56 8.82
CA LYS A 159 5.25 -21.46 9.70
C LYS A 159 4.41 -20.36 8.99
N PHE A 160 4.68 -20.07 7.72
CA PHE A 160 4.15 -18.90 7.05
C PHE A 160 3.24 -19.20 5.83
N TYR A 161 3.11 -20.46 5.43
CA TYR A 161 2.18 -20.85 4.38
C TYR A 161 0.89 -21.45 4.97
N PRO A 162 -0.29 -20.99 4.56
CA PRO A 162 -0.60 -19.89 3.65
C PRO A 162 -0.15 -18.53 4.21
N THR A 163 0.29 -17.61 3.33
CA THR A 163 0.62 -16.25 3.75
C THR A 163 -0.66 -15.44 4.02
N THR A 164 -0.55 -14.35 4.79
CA THR A 164 -1.72 -13.53 5.14
C THR A 164 -2.15 -12.68 3.95
N ASP A 165 -1.22 -11.94 3.36
CA ASP A 165 -1.53 -10.93 2.35
C ASP A 165 -0.63 -11.07 1.12
N LEU A 166 -1.23 -11.00 -0.06
CA LEU A 166 -0.57 -10.69 -1.32
C LEU A 166 -0.89 -9.27 -1.73
N VAL A 167 0.13 -8.44 -1.97
CA VAL A 167 -0.02 -7.07 -2.47
C VAL A 167 0.48 -7.00 -3.90
N THR A 168 -0.38 -6.60 -4.85
CA THR A 168 -0.01 -6.56 -6.27
C THR A 168 -0.88 -5.58 -7.07
N GLY A 169 -0.48 -5.31 -8.31
CA GLY A 169 -1.30 -4.53 -9.25
C GLY A 169 -2.45 -5.35 -9.85
N PRO A 170 -3.60 -4.75 -10.15
CA PRO A 170 -4.73 -5.45 -10.74
C PRO A 170 -4.48 -5.88 -12.19
N ASP A 171 -3.51 -5.31 -12.87
CA ASP A 171 -3.15 -5.62 -14.25
C ASP A 171 -2.50 -7.01 -14.40
N ILE A 172 -2.09 -7.65 -13.31
CA ILE A 172 -1.53 -9.01 -13.32
C ILE A 172 -2.40 -10.04 -12.57
N ILE A 173 -3.67 -9.75 -12.35
CA ILE A 173 -4.61 -10.66 -11.68
C ILE A 173 -4.67 -12.03 -12.38
N PHE A 174 -4.70 -12.06 -13.72
CA PHE A 174 -4.77 -13.29 -14.51
C PHE A 174 -3.40 -13.90 -14.78
N PHE A 175 -2.37 -13.06 -14.85
CA PHE A 175 -1.02 -13.51 -15.14
C PHE A 175 -0.36 -14.16 -13.91
N TRP A 176 -0.65 -13.66 -12.73
CA TRP A 176 0.02 -14.09 -11.51
C TRP A 176 -0.92 -14.59 -10.41
N VAL A 177 -1.88 -13.77 -9.97
CA VAL A 177 -2.74 -14.08 -8.81
C VAL A 177 -3.52 -15.38 -9.03
N ALA A 178 -4.28 -15.47 -10.13
CA ALA A 178 -5.06 -16.65 -10.45
C ALA A 178 -4.21 -17.91 -10.58
N ARG A 179 -3.04 -17.76 -11.21
CA ARG A 179 -2.10 -18.86 -11.40
C ARG A 179 -1.48 -19.34 -10.08
N MET A 180 -1.10 -18.43 -9.18
CA MET A 180 -0.63 -18.80 -7.83
C MET A 180 -1.69 -19.56 -7.05
N ILE A 181 -2.96 -19.14 -7.13
CA ILE A 181 -4.06 -19.83 -6.44
C ILE A 181 -4.19 -21.27 -6.97
N MET A 182 -4.21 -21.45 -8.28
CA MET A 182 -4.28 -22.79 -8.90
C MET A 182 -3.06 -23.65 -8.56
N ALA A 183 -1.86 -23.06 -8.53
CA ALA A 183 -0.63 -23.75 -8.15
C ALA A 183 -0.63 -24.17 -6.67
N GLY A 184 -1.12 -23.31 -5.78
CA GLY A 184 -1.28 -23.62 -4.37
C GLY A 184 -2.15 -24.87 -4.16
N TYR A 185 -3.35 -24.89 -4.72
CA TYR A 185 -4.23 -26.08 -4.64
C TYR A 185 -3.62 -27.32 -5.31
N ARG A 186 -2.90 -27.14 -6.42
CA ARG A 186 -2.30 -28.26 -7.15
C ARG A 186 -1.10 -28.90 -6.43
N PHE A 187 -0.25 -28.10 -5.80
CA PHE A 187 1.05 -28.55 -5.28
C PHE A 187 1.12 -28.56 -3.75
N GLN A 188 0.37 -27.70 -3.07
CA GLN A 188 0.35 -27.61 -1.61
C GLN A 188 -0.99 -28.07 -1.02
N HIS A 189 -2.01 -28.34 -1.84
CA HIS A 189 -3.36 -28.72 -1.44
C HIS A 189 -4.06 -27.71 -0.54
N ASP A 190 -3.62 -26.44 -0.62
CA ASP A 190 -4.16 -25.34 0.18
C ASP A 190 -4.02 -24.01 -0.61
N LYS A 191 -4.75 -22.98 -0.17
CA LYS A 191 -4.64 -21.62 -0.70
C LYS A 191 -3.24 -21.05 -0.45
N PRO A 192 -2.70 -20.22 -1.36
CA PRO A 192 -1.36 -19.64 -1.16
C PRO A 192 -1.34 -18.42 -0.23
N PHE A 193 -2.47 -17.72 -0.09
CA PHE A 193 -2.64 -16.52 0.74
C PHE A 193 -4.13 -16.33 1.10
N SER A 194 -4.40 -15.58 2.16
CA SER A 194 -5.78 -15.32 2.64
C SER A 194 -6.39 -14.07 2.03
N ASN A 195 -5.60 -13.02 1.78
CA ASN A 195 -6.07 -11.78 1.19
C ASN A 195 -5.23 -11.41 -0.04
N VAL A 196 -5.86 -10.72 -0.99
CA VAL A 196 -5.19 -10.07 -2.12
C VAL A 196 -5.56 -8.60 -2.13
N PHE A 197 -4.59 -7.74 -1.88
CA PHE A 197 -4.75 -6.29 -1.97
C PHE A 197 -4.26 -5.80 -3.33
N PHE A 198 -5.19 -5.28 -4.13
CA PHE A 198 -4.88 -4.68 -5.43
C PHE A 198 -4.61 -3.20 -5.28
N THR A 199 -3.36 -2.82 -5.54
CA THR A 199 -2.91 -1.43 -5.46
C THR A 199 -3.52 -0.57 -6.56
N SER A 200 -3.50 0.73 -6.36
CA SER A 200 -3.75 1.71 -7.43
C SER A 200 -2.60 1.73 -8.43
N ILE A 201 -2.90 1.95 -9.70
CA ILE A 201 -1.89 2.19 -10.74
C ILE A 201 -1.66 3.69 -10.85
N ILE A 202 -0.40 4.10 -10.76
CA ILE A 202 -0.01 5.50 -10.89
C ILE A 202 0.12 5.84 -12.38
N ARG A 203 -0.54 6.95 -12.78
CA ARG A 203 -0.55 7.49 -14.14
C ARG A 203 0.06 8.88 -14.15
N ASP A 204 0.49 9.33 -15.31
CA ASP A 204 0.97 10.71 -15.49
C ASP A 204 -0.20 11.73 -15.38
N LYS A 205 0.15 13.02 -15.39
CA LYS A 205 -0.84 14.13 -15.23
C LYS A 205 -1.97 14.11 -16.26
N ILE A 206 -1.77 13.48 -17.43
CA ILE A 206 -2.80 13.36 -18.48
C ILE A 206 -3.44 11.97 -18.51
N GLY A 207 -3.13 11.10 -17.55
CA GLY A 207 -3.78 9.81 -17.37
C GLY A 207 -3.17 8.63 -18.12
N ARG A 208 -1.99 8.78 -18.76
CA ARG A 208 -1.30 7.68 -19.43
C ARG A 208 -0.56 6.80 -18.41
N LYS A 209 -0.47 5.51 -18.66
CA LYS A 209 0.38 4.61 -17.87
C LYS A 209 1.84 5.09 -17.93
N MET A 210 2.48 5.17 -16.78
CA MET A 210 3.90 5.52 -16.70
C MET A 210 4.77 4.41 -17.28
N SER A 211 5.77 4.77 -18.09
CA SER A 211 6.77 3.84 -18.59
C SER A 211 8.11 4.54 -18.84
N LYS A 212 9.19 3.79 -18.72
CA LYS A 212 10.54 4.29 -19.01
C LYS A 212 10.69 4.74 -20.46
N SER A 213 10.06 4.03 -21.41
CA SER A 213 10.10 4.35 -22.84
C SER A 213 9.41 5.67 -23.20
N LEU A 214 8.40 6.09 -22.42
CA LEU A 214 7.70 7.36 -22.61
C LEU A 214 8.37 8.53 -21.87
N GLY A 215 9.33 8.25 -20.98
CA GLY A 215 9.99 9.29 -20.17
C GLY A 215 9.03 10.05 -19.23
N ASN A 216 7.86 9.49 -18.95
CA ASN A 216 6.82 10.11 -18.13
C ASN A 216 6.75 9.56 -16.70
N SER A 217 7.74 8.77 -16.29
CA SER A 217 7.90 8.23 -14.94
C SER A 217 9.05 8.96 -14.25
N PRO A 218 8.80 9.75 -13.18
CA PRO A 218 9.88 10.33 -12.40
C PRO A 218 10.73 9.25 -11.76
N ASP A 219 12.01 9.49 -11.59
CA ASP A 219 12.90 8.59 -10.86
C ASP A 219 12.57 8.68 -9.36
N PRO A 220 12.24 7.55 -8.69
CA PRO A 220 12.02 7.54 -7.25
C PRO A 220 13.23 8.06 -6.44
N LEU A 221 14.47 7.89 -6.93
CA LEU A 221 15.66 8.39 -6.25
C LEU A 221 15.74 9.91 -6.28
N ASP A 222 15.35 10.54 -7.39
CA ASP A 222 15.25 11.99 -7.48
C ASP A 222 14.16 12.54 -6.54
N LEU A 223 13.03 11.86 -6.45
CA LEU A 223 11.98 12.24 -5.50
C LEU A 223 12.44 12.09 -4.05
N ILE A 224 13.19 11.05 -3.71
CA ILE A 224 13.77 10.86 -2.39
C ILE A 224 14.79 11.96 -2.09
N ALA A 225 15.65 12.31 -3.04
CA ALA A 225 16.62 13.37 -2.88
C ALA A 225 15.96 14.74 -2.62
N ASN A 226 14.84 15.02 -3.29
CA ASN A 226 14.14 16.30 -3.19
C ASN A 226 13.18 16.40 -1.98
N TYR A 227 12.55 15.31 -1.60
CA TYR A 227 11.42 15.31 -0.62
C TYR A 227 11.68 14.41 0.60
N GLY A 228 12.74 13.63 0.60
CA GLY A 228 13.02 12.59 1.59
C GLY A 228 12.19 11.32 1.38
N ALA A 229 12.69 10.19 1.87
CA ALA A 229 12.01 8.89 1.73
C ALA A 229 10.63 8.89 2.43
N ASP A 230 10.55 9.44 3.63
CA ASP A 230 9.27 9.56 4.38
C ASP A 230 8.28 10.48 3.69
N GLY A 231 8.75 11.57 3.07
CA GLY A 231 7.92 12.48 2.28
C GLY A 231 7.31 11.79 1.07
N LEU A 232 8.09 10.98 0.35
CA LEU A 232 7.62 10.18 -0.79
C LEU A 232 6.60 9.12 -0.34
N ARG A 233 6.91 8.35 0.71
CA ARG A 233 6.02 7.29 1.23
C ARG A 233 4.67 7.87 1.68
N PHE A 234 4.69 8.91 2.49
CA PHE A 234 3.49 9.58 2.98
C PHE A 234 2.65 10.17 1.83
N GLY A 235 3.30 10.88 0.90
CA GLY A 235 2.64 11.49 -0.24
C GLY A 235 1.96 10.48 -1.14
N LEU A 236 2.64 9.37 -1.50
CA LEU A 236 2.06 8.32 -2.33
C LEU A 236 0.86 7.64 -1.66
N MET A 237 0.95 7.29 -0.38
CA MET A 237 -0.16 6.66 0.33
C MET A 237 -1.36 7.60 0.49
N ARG A 238 -1.12 8.90 0.63
CA ARG A 238 -2.17 9.90 0.77
C ARG A 238 -3.01 10.08 -0.49
N ILE A 239 -2.39 9.98 -1.67
CA ILE A 239 -3.07 10.21 -2.96
C ILE A 239 -3.67 8.96 -3.57
N ALA A 240 -3.40 7.78 -3.05
CA ALA A 240 -3.79 6.50 -3.61
C ALA A 240 -5.02 5.90 -2.92
N PRO A 241 -6.26 6.30 -3.29
CA PRO A 241 -7.45 5.67 -2.75
C PRO A 241 -7.54 4.23 -3.25
N THR A 242 -8.07 3.35 -2.41
CA THR A 242 -8.14 1.92 -2.69
C THR A 242 -8.85 1.63 -4.02
N GLY A 243 -8.11 1.02 -4.95
CA GLY A 243 -8.66 0.41 -6.15
C GLY A 243 -8.96 1.34 -7.33
N THR A 244 -8.56 2.59 -7.33
CA THR A 244 -8.68 3.49 -8.49
C THR A 244 -7.30 3.95 -8.96
N ASP A 245 -7.16 4.17 -10.28
CA ASP A 245 -5.93 4.74 -10.82
C ASP A 245 -5.74 6.19 -10.35
N VAL A 246 -4.50 6.56 -10.08
CA VAL A 246 -4.13 7.86 -9.52
C VAL A 246 -3.29 8.64 -10.50
N ARG A 247 -3.61 9.90 -10.71
CA ARG A 247 -2.74 10.82 -11.43
C ARG A 247 -1.68 11.35 -10.50
N PHE A 248 -0.43 11.11 -10.85
CA PHE A 248 0.71 11.59 -10.08
C PHE A 248 0.84 13.10 -10.16
N ASP A 249 0.92 13.73 -9.00
CA ASP A 249 1.30 15.13 -8.86
C ASP A 249 2.39 15.27 -7.81
N GLU A 250 3.54 15.79 -8.23
CA GLU A 250 4.73 15.96 -7.39
C GLU A 250 4.51 16.92 -6.22
N ASN A 251 3.59 17.88 -6.37
CA ASN A 251 3.23 18.78 -5.26
C ASN A 251 2.70 18.03 -4.05
N GLN A 252 1.99 16.93 -4.28
CA GLN A 252 1.43 16.10 -3.19
C GLN A 252 2.52 15.35 -2.41
N ILE A 253 3.64 15.02 -3.07
CA ILE A 253 4.83 14.49 -2.39
C ILE A 253 5.46 15.58 -1.50
N GLY A 254 5.48 16.83 -1.98
CA GLY A 254 5.93 17.99 -1.19
C GLY A 254 5.15 18.20 0.11
N GLU A 255 3.86 17.84 0.16
CA GLU A 255 3.06 17.86 1.39
C GLU A 255 3.61 16.87 2.44
N GLY A 256 4.09 15.70 2.04
CA GLY A 256 4.72 14.73 2.94
C GLY A 256 6.00 15.30 3.60
N ARG A 257 6.85 16.00 2.83
CA ARG A 257 8.01 16.71 3.39
C ARG A 257 7.58 17.82 4.36
N ASN A 258 6.56 18.59 4.00
CA ASN A 258 6.07 19.67 4.88
C ASN A 258 5.48 19.10 6.17
N PHE A 259 4.84 17.93 6.10
CA PHE A 259 4.35 17.23 7.28
C PHE A 259 5.49 16.73 8.17
N ALA A 260 6.54 16.15 7.59
CA ALA A 260 7.75 15.77 8.33
C ALA A 260 8.37 16.97 9.06
N ASN A 261 8.46 18.12 8.40
CA ASN A 261 8.95 19.37 9.01
C ASN A 261 8.04 19.85 10.17
N LYS A 262 6.72 19.72 10.03
CA LYS A 262 5.77 20.06 11.11
C LYS A 262 5.97 19.15 12.32
N LEU A 263 6.14 17.84 12.07
CA LEU A 263 6.39 16.83 13.11
C LEU A 263 7.70 17.11 13.86
N TYR A 264 8.77 17.36 13.14
CA TYR A 264 10.07 17.74 13.71
C TYR A 264 9.96 19.00 14.59
N ASN A 265 9.33 20.06 14.07
CA ASN A 265 9.21 21.33 14.80
C ASN A 265 8.35 21.19 16.06
N ALA A 266 7.28 20.42 16.05
CA ALA A 266 6.46 20.17 17.22
C ALA A 266 7.20 19.35 18.29
N THR A 267 7.97 18.34 17.87
CA THR A 267 8.84 17.57 18.78
C THR A 267 9.97 18.44 19.35
N ARG A 268 10.63 19.25 18.50
CA ARG A 268 11.62 20.21 18.97
C ARG A 268 11.04 21.19 19.98
N PHE A 269 9.82 21.67 19.76
CA PHE A 269 9.13 22.53 20.71
C PHE A 269 8.96 21.84 22.07
N ARG A 270 8.55 20.55 22.09
CA ARG A 270 8.48 19.78 23.35
C ARG A 270 9.86 19.65 24.04
N LEU A 271 10.91 19.33 23.30
CA LEU A 271 12.25 19.19 23.85
C LEU A 271 12.77 20.47 24.48
N MET A 272 12.45 21.62 23.90
CA MET A 272 12.85 22.94 24.44
C MET A 272 12.19 23.29 25.76
N GLN A 273 11.12 22.60 26.16
CA GLN A 273 10.44 22.84 27.42
C GLN A 273 11.15 22.19 28.61
N GLY A 274 12.10 21.28 28.40
CA GLY A 274 12.78 20.56 29.48
C GLY A 274 11.85 19.59 30.24
N ALA A 275 12.20 19.31 31.49
CA ALA A 275 11.42 18.45 32.36
C ALA A 275 10.42 19.24 33.23
N ALA A 276 9.43 18.53 33.77
CA ALA A 276 8.63 19.03 34.87
C ALA A 276 9.43 19.03 36.19
N GLU A 277 8.96 19.76 37.20
CA GLU A 277 9.49 19.67 38.57
C GLU A 277 9.18 18.29 39.16
N GLU A 278 10.13 17.70 39.90
CA GLU A 278 10.01 16.30 40.36
C GLU A 278 8.79 16.03 41.22
N ASP A 279 8.40 17.01 42.06
CA ASP A 279 7.28 16.89 43.00
C ASP A 279 5.94 17.44 42.48
N ALA A 280 5.88 17.91 41.23
CA ALA A 280 4.68 18.52 40.66
C ALA A 280 3.67 17.46 40.23
N ALA A 281 2.61 17.27 41.00
CA ALA A 281 1.50 16.40 40.66
C ALA A 281 0.68 17.00 39.49
N PRO A 282 0.51 16.30 38.34
CA PRO A 282 -0.17 16.86 37.17
C PRO A 282 -1.64 17.23 37.42
N HIS A 283 -2.01 18.45 37.06
CA HIS A 283 -3.41 18.92 37.09
C HIS A 283 -3.94 19.02 35.65
N TYR A 284 -4.77 18.06 35.24
CA TYR A 284 -5.29 17.98 33.89
C TYR A 284 -6.52 18.86 33.67
N SER A 285 -6.39 19.89 32.86
CA SER A 285 -7.49 20.72 32.38
C SER A 285 -8.33 20.01 31.30
N PRO A 286 -9.50 20.53 30.92
CA PRO A 286 -10.33 19.98 29.87
C PRO A 286 -9.60 19.76 28.52
N VAL A 287 -8.64 20.62 28.15
CA VAL A 287 -7.91 20.49 26.90
C VAL A 287 -6.96 19.29 26.91
N HIS A 288 -6.36 18.95 28.06
CA HIS A 288 -5.52 17.76 28.22
C HIS A 288 -6.35 16.48 28.07
N ILE A 289 -7.49 16.42 28.76
CA ILE A 289 -8.41 15.27 28.68
C ILE A 289 -8.93 15.10 27.24
N SER A 290 -9.28 16.22 26.60
CA SER A 290 -9.82 16.18 25.22
C SER A 290 -8.80 15.67 24.19
N ILE A 291 -7.54 16.12 24.25
CA ILE A 291 -6.54 15.64 23.28
C ILE A 291 -6.22 14.15 23.48
N ILE A 292 -6.19 13.66 24.74
CA ILE A 292 -6.02 12.23 25.02
C ILE A 292 -7.25 11.42 24.60
N SER A 293 -8.47 11.95 24.74
CA SER A 293 -9.70 11.32 24.20
C SER A 293 -9.63 11.19 22.69
N LYS A 294 -9.16 12.22 21.98
CA LYS A 294 -8.96 12.18 20.53
C LYS A 294 -7.83 11.24 20.10
N LEU A 295 -6.78 11.11 20.91
CA LEU A 295 -5.72 10.14 20.71
C LEU A 295 -6.26 8.70 20.81
N LYS A 296 -7.11 8.43 21.79
CA LYS A 296 -7.78 7.13 21.93
C LYS A 296 -8.68 6.82 20.74
N GLN A 297 -9.43 7.81 20.24
CA GLN A 297 -10.22 7.65 19.02
C GLN A 297 -9.32 7.41 17.80
N LEU A 298 -8.18 8.11 17.68
CA LEU A 298 -7.22 7.89 16.60
C LEU A 298 -6.72 6.44 16.55
N HIS A 299 -6.45 5.80 17.70
CA HIS A 299 -6.09 4.38 17.74
C HIS A 299 -7.17 3.51 17.10
N ALA A 300 -8.44 3.72 17.46
CA ALA A 300 -9.55 2.97 16.88
C ALA A 300 -9.71 3.22 15.36
N ASP A 301 -9.56 4.48 14.94
CA ASP A 301 -9.66 4.85 13.52
C ASP A 301 -8.51 4.26 12.71
N VAL A 302 -7.30 4.20 13.25
CA VAL A 302 -6.13 3.57 12.63
C VAL A 302 -6.30 2.06 12.54
N GLU A 303 -6.73 1.41 13.61
CA GLU A 303 -7.00 -0.04 13.64
C GLU A 303 -8.05 -0.42 12.60
N LYS A 304 -9.15 0.33 12.56
CA LYS A 304 -10.21 0.14 11.56
C LYS A 304 -9.69 0.33 10.14
N ALA A 305 -8.95 1.39 9.86
CA ALA A 305 -8.42 1.66 8.53
C ALA A 305 -7.44 0.57 8.06
N LEU A 306 -6.64 0.02 8.97
CA LEU A 306 -5.74 -1.12 8.69
C LEU A 306 -6.53 -2.40 8.42
N ALA A 307 -7.54 -2.72 9.24
CA ALA A 307 -8.38 -3.90 9.08
C ALA A 307 -9.17 -3.87 7.75
N ASP A 308 -9.59 -2.69 7.33
CA ASP A 308 -10.33 -2.47 6.08
C ASP A 308 -9.41 -2.24 4.86
N TYR A 309 -8.09 -2.17 5.05
CA TYR A 309 -7.10 -1.83 4.00
C TYR A 309 -7.31 -0.44 3.38
N GLU A 310 -7.84 0.50 4.17
CA GLU A 310 -8.08 1.88 3.73
C GLU A 310 -6.89 2.80 4.06
N PHE A 311 -5.76 2.56 3.42
CA PHE A 311 -4.50 3.28 3.70
C PHE A 311 -4.57 4.78 3.47
N ASN A 312 -5.41 5.24 2.56
CA ASN A 312 -5.66 6.68 2.38
C ASN A 312 -6.36 7.29 3.60
N ALA A 313 -7.38 6.62 4.15
CA ALA A 313 -8.06 7.04 5.37
C ALA A 313 -7.11 7.03 6.58
N LEU A 314 -6.26 6.00 6.69
CA LEU A 314 -5.19 5.92 7.69
C LEU A 314 -4.35 7.21 7.69
N ILE A 315 -3.83 7.60 6.52
CA ILE A 315 -2.99 8.79 6.37
C ILE A 315 -3.76 10.07 6.72
N GLN A 316 -5.01 10.18 6.29
CA GLN A 316 -5.84 11.35 6.58
C GLN A 316 -6.11 11.50 8.07
N ASN A 317 -6.44 10.42 8.78
CA ASN A 317 -6.69 10.43 10.22
C ASN A 317 -5.44 10.85 10.99
N LEU A 318 -4.28 10.27 10.65
CA LEU A 318 -3.00 10.63 11.25
C LEU A 318 -2.65 12.11 10.98
N TYR A 319 -2.80 12.58 9.75
CA TYR A 319 -2.52 13.97 9.39
C TYR A 319 -3.43 14.95 10.12
N GLN A 320 -4.75 14.72 10.11
CA GLN A 320 -5.73 15.61 10.73
C GLN A 320 -5.55 15.70 12.25
N PHE A 321 -5.32 14.56 12.92
CA PHE A 321 -5.06 14.55 14.35
C PHE A 321 -3.82 15.39 14.67
N PHE A 322 -2.70 15.15 14.01
CA PHE A 322 -1.45 15.81 14.37
C PHE A 322 -1.46 17.30 13.99
N TRP A 323 -1.89 17.60 12.77
CA TRP A 323 -1.88 18.99 12.30
C TRP A 323 -2.92 19.84 13.01
N ASN A 324 -4.19 19.42 12.96
CA ASN A 324 -5.30 20.24 13.44
C ASN A 324 -5.52 20.13 14.96
N GLU A 325 -5.55 18.89 15.49
CA GLU A 325 -5.93 18.72 16.88
C GLU A 325 -4.74 18.93 17.82
N TYR A 326 -3.58 18.34 17.51
CA TYR A 326 -2.41 18.49 18.37
C TYR A 326 -1.70 19.83 18.16
N CYS A 327 -1.29 20.17 16.92
CA CYS A 327 -0.49 21.38 16.71
C CYS A 327 -1.31 22.66 16.75
N ASP A 328 -2.42 22.74 16.01
CA ASP A 328 -3.13 24.01 15.81
C ASP A 328 -4.12 24.32 16.95
N ARG A 329 -4.53 23.31 17.72
CA ARG A 329 -5.44 23.48 18.86
C ARG A 329 -4.75 23.28 20.19
N PHE A 330 -4.32 22.03 20.50
CA PHE A 330 -3.79 21.70 21.82
C PHE A 330 -2.54 22.51 22.17
N LEU A 331 -1.49 22.47 21.31
CA LEU A 331 -0.26 23.20 21.58
C LEU A 331 -0.48 24.72 21.74
N GLU A 332 -1.41 25.30 20.98
CA GLU A 332 -1.75 26.72 21.14
C GLU A 332 -2.47 27.01 22.46
N ALA A 333 -3.38 26.13 22.89
CA ALA A 333 -4.14 26.31 24.13
C ALA A 333 -3.24 26.22 25.37
N VAL A 334 -2.25 25.32 25.36
CA VAL A 334 -1.39 25.09 26.55
C VAL A 334 -0.13 25.95 26.58
N LYS A 335 0.05 26.91 25.66
CA LYS A 335 1.21 27.83 25.71
C LYS A 335 1.30 28.63 27.02
N GLY A 336 0.17 28.86 27.68
CA GLY A 336 0.13 29.50 29.00
C GLY A 336 0.88 28.71 30.05
N ASP A 337 0.66 27.41 30.09
CA ASP A 337 1.23 26.48 31.09
C ASP A 337 2.75 26.28 30.92
N LEU A 338 3.29 26.68 29.79
CA LEU A 338 4.71 26.53 29.45
C LEU A 338 5.52 27.81 29.60
N ARG A 339 4.92 28.91 30.09
CA ARG A 339 5.61 30.18 30.33
C ARG A 339 6.40 30.14 31.62
N ASP A 340 7.38 31.02 31.72
CA ASP A 340 8.09 31.23 32.97
C ASP A 340 7.12 31.71 34.06
N GLY A 341 7.15 31.04 35.21
CA GLY A 341 6.25 31.31 36.33
C GLY A 341 4.83 30.74 36.21
N ALA A 342 4.58 29.87 35.27
CA ALA A 342 3.33 29.10 35.20
C ALA A 342 3.19 28.15 36.40
N ASP A 343 1.94 27.75 36.71
CA ASP A 343 1.68 26.76 37.75
C ASP A 343 2.43 25.44 37.46
N PRO A 344 3.27 24.95 38.41
CA PRO A 344 4.01 23.71 38.21
C PRO A 344 3.12 22.49 37.91
N ALA A 345 1.92 22.41 38.50
CA ALA A 345 1.00 21.31 38.28
C ALA A 345 0.39 21.34 36.87
N ALA A 346 0.05 22.51 36.32
CA ALA A 346 -0.42 22.70 34.97
C ALA A 346 0.72 22.40 33.95
N ARG A 347 1.95 22.88 34.23
CA ARG A 347 3.12 22.58 33.44
C ARG A 347 3.42 21.07 33.38
N ALA A 348 3.35 20.38 34.53
CA ALA A 348 3.56 18.92 34.58
C ALA A 348 2.50 18.16 33.77
N ALA A 349 1.21 18.56 33.88
CA ALA A 349 0.13 17.98 33.09
C ALA A 349 0.38 18.18 31.57
N THR A 350 0.78 19.37 31.14
CA THR A 350 1.06 19.71 29.76
C THR A 350 2.22 18.88 29.22
N LEU A 351 3.35 18.79 29.89
CA LEU A 351 4.52 18.02 29.45
C LEU A 351 4.21 16.53 29.38
N THR A 352 3.54 15.97 30.39
CA THR A 352 3.12 14.57 30.41
C THR A 352 2.16 14.25 29.24
N THR A 353 1.22 15.17 28.97
CA THR A 353 0.29 15.01 27.83
C THR A 353 1.01 15.08 26.51
N MET A 354 1.97 16.00 26.32
CA MET A 354 2.79 16.09 25.11
C MET A 354 3.58 14.79 24.88
N ASP A 355 4.21 14.26 25.91
CA ASP A 355 4.99 13.02 25.83
C ASP A 355 4.10 11.81 25.54
N THR A 356 2.94 11.73 26.17
CA THR A 356 1.93 10.69 25.90
C THR A 356 1.49 10.74 24.43
N VAL A 357 1.08 11.92 23.95
CA VAL A 357 0.64 12.07 22.55
C VAL A 357 1.76 11.71 21.58
N LEU A 358 2.97 12.23 21.78
CA LEU A 358 4.10 11.97 20.87
C LEU A 358 4.50 10.49 20.88
N ARG A 359 4.54 9.82 22.04
CA ARG A 359 4.84 8.40 22.15
C ARG A 359 3.89 7.53 21.33
N HIS A 360 2.59 7.73 21.51
CA HIS A 360 1.57 6.99 20.77
C HIS A 360 1.54 7.36 19.29
N TYR A 361 1.62 8.64 18.98
CA TYR A 361 1.54 9.14 17.62
C TYR A 361 2.70 8.70 16.73
N LEU A 362 3.93 8.78 17.26
CA LEU A 362 5.12 8.31 16.52
C LEU A 362 5.03 6.81 16.22
N ALA A 363 4.52 6.01 17.16
CA ALA A 363 4.33 4.59 16.95
C ALA A 363 3.26 4.29 15.89
N LEU A 364 2.13 5.00 15.90
CA LEU A 364 1.08 4.86 14.88
C LEU A 364 1.54 5.31 13.49
N LEU A 365 2.37 6.34 13.40
CA LEU A 365 2.88 6.87 12.14
C LEU A 365 4.08 6.07 11.59
N HIS A 366 4.81 5.34 12.44
CA HIS A 366 6.06 4.68 12.07
C HIS A 366 5.99 3.78 10.84
N PRO A 367 4.94 2.96 10.61
CA PRO A 367 4.82 2.15 9.39
C PRO A 367 4.80 2.97 8.10
N VAL A 368 4.44 4.24 8.17
CA VAL A 368 4.33 5.15 7.03
C VAL A 368 5.60 5.99 6.85
N MET A 369 6.11 6.58 7.94
CA MET A 369 7.27 7.49 7.96
C MET A 369 8.34 6.96 8.93
N PRO A 370 9.01 5.83 8.61
CA PRO A 370 9.87 5.14 9.56
C PRO A 370 11.12 5.92 9.97
N HIS A 371 11.70 6.73 9.07
CA HIS A 371 12.97 7.39 9.36
C HIS A 371 12.82 8.53 10.37
N ILE A 372 11.91 9.47 10.12
CA ILE A 372 11.72 10.60 11.02
C ILE A 372 11.15 10.19 12.36
N THR A 373 10.24 9.22 12.39
CA THR A 373 9.64 8.75 13.65
C THR A 373 10.66 8.04 14.53
N GLU A 374 11.60 7.28 13.96
CA GLU A 374 12.71 6.66 14.69
C GLU A 374 13.64 7.71 15.29
N GLU A 375 14.03 8.70 14.49
CA GLU A 375 14.89 9.80 14.93
C GLU A 375 14.27 10.60 16.08
N LEU A 376 12.99 10.93 15.96
CA LEU A 376 12.28 11.69 17.00
C LEU A 376 12.03 10.86 18.26
N TRP A 377 11.82 9.55 18.11
CA TRP A 377 11.70 8.61 19.24
C TRP A 377 12.98 8.60 20.09
N ALA A 378 14.13 8.49 19.43
CA ALA A 378 15.42 8.54 20.09
C ALA A 378 15.65 9.92 20.72
N SER A 379 15.42 11.01 19.99
CA SER A 379 15.59 12.39 20.47
C SER A 379 14.74 12.71 21.70
N LEU A 380 13.56 12.12 21.86
CA LEU A 380 12.70 12.29 23.03
C LEU A 380 13.10 11.40 24.22
N GLY A 381 14.14 10.57 24.10
CA GLY A 381 14.58 9.64 25.13
C GLY A 381 13.62 8.44 25.33
N PHE A 382 12.69 8.22 24.39
CA PHE A 382 11.74 7.12 24.50
C PHE A 382 12.39 5.74 24.30
N ALA A 383 13.49 5.68 23.56
CA ALA A 383 14.30 4.48 23.41
C ALA A 383 14.92 4.07 24.76
N ASP A 384 15.56 5.00 25.47
CA ASP A 384 16.21 4.75 26.77
C ASP A 384 15.19 4.30 27.82
N ALA A 385 14.05 4.99 27.87
CA ALA A 385 12.93 4.64 28.73
C ALA A 385 12.30 3.28 28.41
N ASN A 386 12.64 2.67 27.25
CA ASN A 386 12.17 1.37 26.80
C ASN A 386 13.32 0.34 26.68
N GLY A 387 14.34 0.46 27.54
CA GLY A 387 15.47 -0.47 27.59
C GLY A 387 16.39 -0.42 26.36
N GLY A 388 16.48 0.72 25.70
CA GLY A 388 17.31 0.94 24.51
C GLY A 388 16.71 0.40 23.21
N LEU A 389 15.44 0.02 23.20
CA LEU A 389 14.81 -0.53 21.98
C LEU A 389 14.44 0.60 21.02
N PRO A 390 14.83 0.47 19.73
CA PRO A 390 14.36 1.36 18.68
C PRO A 390 12.84 1.23 18.48
N LEU A 391 12.20 2.26 17.94
CA LEU A 391 10.75 2.28 17.73
C LEU A 391 10.28 1.10 16.87
N MET A 392 11.01 0.76 15.81
CA MET A 392 10.69 -0.38 14.93
C MET A 392 10.63 -1.75 15.64
N ARG A 393 11.16 -1.86 16.84
CA ARG A 393 11.14 -3.08 17.66
C ARG A 393 10.29 -2.95 18.93
N THR A 394 9.65 -1.79 19.10
CA THR A 394 8.77 -1.49 20.24
C THR A 394 7.35 -1.93 19.89
N PRO A 395 6.66 -2.64 20.78
CA PRO A 395 5.24 -2.93 20.58
C PRO A 395 4.42 -1.64 20.48
N LEU A 396 3.37 -1.66 19.66
CA LEU A 396 2.44 -0.53 19.58
C LEU A 396 1.84 -0.27 20.96
N PRO A 397 1.90 0.99 21.48
CA PRO A 397 1.34 1.31 22.79
C PRO A 397 -0.18 1.08 22.82
N SER A 398 -0.68 0.39 23.85
CA SER A 398 -2.12 0.19 24.02
C SER A 398 -2.84 1.50 24.36
N ALA A 399 -4.00 1.70 23.76
CA ALA A 399 -4.89 2.80 24.09
C ALA A 399 -5.72 2.57 25.38
N ASP A 400 -5.70 1.35 25.97
CA ASP A 400 -6.55 0.98 27.10
C ASP A 400 -6.24 1.79 28.37
N GLY A 401 -4.97 2.14 28.56
CA GLY A 401 -4.53 2.97 29.69
C GLY A 401 -4.84 4.47 29.54
N LEU A 402 -5.22 4.91 28.35
CA LEU A 402 -5.54 6.31 28.12
C LEU A 402 -6.84 6.68 28.82
N LEU A 403 -6.82 7.76 29.60
CA LEU A 403 -7.95 8.23 30.43
C LEU A 403 -8.36 7.26 31.56
N ALA A 404 -7.49 6.36 31.98
CA ALA A 404 -7.78 5.46 33.08
C ALA A 404 -8.14 6.24 34.35
N GLY A 405 -9.22 5.82 35.02
CA GLY A 405 -9.75 6.48 36.23
C GLY A 405 -10.66 7.69 35.98
N LEU A 406 -10.94 8.04 34.71
CA LEU A 406 -11.96 9.03 34.37
C LEU A 406 -13.24 8.32 33.90
N ASP A 407 -14.37 8.80 34.39
CA ASP A 407 -15.68 8.37 33.92
C ASP A 407 -16.07 9.06 32.60
N GLU A 408 -16.99 8.45 31.87
CA GLU A 408 -17.43 8.91 30.54
C GLU A 408 -18.09 10.31 30.62
N THR A 409 -18.73 10.64 31.72
CA THR A 409 -19.36 11.95 31.91
C THR A 409 -18.32 13.05 32.00
N ARG A 410 -17.23 12.82 32.72
CA ARG A 410 -16.12 13.78 32.84
C ARG A 410 -15.37 13.93 31.49
N ILE A 411 -15.17 12.85 30.75
CA ILE A 411 -14.55 12.88 29.41
C ILE A 411 -15.42 13.70 28.46
N THR A 412 -16.73 13.44 28.44
CA THR A 412 -17.70 14.16 27.59
C THR A 412 -17.76 15.65 27.94
N LEU A 413 -17.78 15.99 29.23
CA LEU A 413 -17.75 17.36 29.67
C LEU A 413 -16.46 18.08 29.23
N ALA A 414 -15.30 17.45 29.43
CA ALA A 414 -14.02 18.00 29.01
C ALA A 414 -13.94 18.23 27.50
N ASN A 415 -14.42 17.28 26.69
CA ASN A 415 -14.51 17.43 25.24
C ASN A 415 -15.41 18.63 24.85
N THR A 416 -16.55 18.81 25.52
CA THR A 416 -17.47 19.92 25.27
C THR A 416 -16.83 21.26 25.64
N GLN A 417 -16.16 21.35 26.80
CA GLN A 417 -15.46 22.55 27.22
C GLN A 417 -14.30 22.93 26.31
N ALA A 418 -13.47 21.94 25.92
CA ALA A 418 -12.38 22.16 24.97
C ALA A 418 -12.89 22.61 23.58
N ALA A 419 -13.99 22.03 23.11
CA ALA A 419 -14.61 22.44 21.85
C ALA A 419 -15.11 23.88 21.88
N ALA A 420 -15.77 24.28 22.98
CA ALA A 420 -16.23 25.65 23.17
C ALA A 420 -15.08 26.66 23.23
N LEU A 421 -13.96 26.30 23.88
CA LEU A 421 -12.74 27.11 23.92
C LEU A 421 -12.19 27.33 22.48
N TYR A 422 -12.02 26.25 21.71
CA TYR A 422 -11.49 26.33 20.36
C TYR A 422 -12.40 27.11 19.40
N GLU A 423 -13.72 26.94 19.53
CA GLU A 423 -14.71 27.71 18.76
C GLU A 423 -14.63 29.20 19.08
N THR A 424 -14.54 29.55 20.37
CA THR A 424 -14.40 30.93 20.84
C THR A 424 -13.12 31.58 20.33
N ALA A 425 -11.98 30.84 20.39
CA ALA A 425 -10.71 31.33 19.88
C ALA A 425 -10.76 31.53 18.34
N ASN A 426 -11.43 30.65 17.62
CA ASN A 426 -11.60 30.79 16.18
C ASN A 426 -12.51 31.99 15.81
N LYS A 427 -13.60 32.20 16.53
CA LYS A 427 -14.45 33.37 16.35
C LYS A 427 -13.67 34.67 16.58
N ALA A 428 -12.85 34.72 17.65
CA ALA A 428 -12.00 35.89 17.93
C ALA A 428 -10.95 36.12 16.81
N ARG A 429 -10.33 35.06 16.26
CA ARG A 429 -9.39 35.17 15.12
C ARG A 429 -10.10 35.68 13.87
N ASN A 430 -11.29 35.17 13.57
CA ASN A 430 -12.07 35.57 12.40
C ASN A 430 -12.48 37.05 12.51
N LEU A 431 -12.95 37.50 13.67
CA LEU A 431 -13.25 38.91 13.89
C LEU A 431 -12.03 39.79 13.72
N LYS A 432 -10.86 39.38 14.22
CA LYS A 432 -9.61 40.13 13.94
C LYS A 432 -9.30 40.24 12.46
N ALA A 433 -9.52 39.18 11.70
CA ALA A 433 -9.28 39.19 10.26
C ALA A 433 -10.31 40.07 9.52
N GLU A 434 -11.59 40.00 9.89
CA GLU A 434 -12.69 40.79 9.30
C GLU A 434 -12.46 42.31 9.48
N TYR A 435 -11.86 42.71 10.60
CA TYR A 435 -11.58 44.12 10.92
C TYR A 435 -10.12 44.53 10.63
N ASP A 436 -9.36 43.78 9.84
CA ASP A 436 -7.95 44.03 9.52
C ASP A 436 -7.04 44.18 10.77
N LEU A 437 -7.41 43.57 11.87
CA LEU A 437 -6.67 43.61 13.14
C LEU A 437 -5.75 42.41 13.36
N SER A 438 -5.53 41.59 12.37
CA SER A 438 -4.79 40.31 12.49
C SER A 438 -3.39 40.49 13.10
N ASN A 439 -2.71 41.59 12.79
CA ASN A 439 -1.36 41.89 13.30
C ASN A 439 -1.36 42.62 14.66
N ASN A 440 -2.52 43.07 15.14
CA ASN A 440 -2.61 43.75 16.42
C ASN A 440 -2.66 42.76 17.58
N LYS A 441 -1.68 42.83 18.48
CA LYS A 441 -1.61 41.97 19.66
C LYS A 441 -2.50 42.43 20.84
N ASN A 442 -2.89 43.69 20.84
CA ASN A 442 -3.63 44.31 21.96
C ASN A 442 -5.10 44.50 21.60
N VAL A 443 -5.83 43.44 21.23
CA VAL A 443 -7.25 43.49 20.96
C VAL A 443 -7.99 42.83 22.11
N SER A 444 -8.92 43.56 22.70
CA SER A 444 -9.83 43.06 23.75
C SER A 444 -11.13 42.59 23.11
N PHE A 445 -11.64 41.47 23.59
CA PHE A 445 -12.92 40.92 23.15
C PHE A 445 -13.91 40.93 24.32
N ILE A 446 -15.19 41.17 24.04
CA ILE A 446 -16.27 40.97 24.98
C ILE A 446 -17.03 39.71 24.60
N LEU A 447 -16.91 38.67 25.41
CA LEU A 447 -17.65 37.44 25.23
C LEU A 447 -19.03 37.56 25.88
N LYS A 448 -20.08 37.43 25.06
CA LYS A 448 -21.46 37.31 25.58
C LYS A 448 -21.87 35.83 25.46
N THR A 449 -22.11 35.20 26.59
CA THR A 449 -22.63 33.84 26.67
C THR A 449 -24.13 33.87 27.03
N THR A 450 -24.89 32.93 26.50
CA THR A 450 -26.30 32.72 26.82
C THR A 450 -26.49 31.73 27.97
N HIS A 451 -25.41 31.13 28.43
CA HIS A 451 -25.36 30.12 29.49
C HIS A 451 -24.21 30.46 30.42
N ASP A 452 -24.35 30.18 31.71
CA ASP A 452 -23.24 30.23 32.67
C ASP A 452 -22.21 29.16 32.29
N VAL A 453 -21.20 29.56 31.54
CA VAL A 453 -20.02 28.75 31.26
C VAL A 453 -18.99 29.11 32.32
N PRO A 454 -18.57 28.20 33.21
CA PRO A 454 -17.44 28.46 34.07
C PRO A 454 -16.21 28.78 33.22
N LEU A 455 -15.75 30.02 33.26
CA LEU A 455 -14.58 30.50 32.53
C LEU A 455 -13.27 30.29 33.32
N ASP A 456 -13.23 29.36 34.23
CA ASP A 456 -11.98 28.85 34.81
C ASP A 456 -11.23 28.01 33.81
N ILE A 457 -10.64 28.70 32.81
CA ILE A 457 -9.87 28.13 31.72
C ILE A 457 -8.45 28.71 31.80
#